data_8687bdbf44223f03d352763565837465
#
_entry.id   8687bdbf44223f03d352763565837465
#
_cell.length_a   1.000
_cell.length_b   1.000
_cell.length_c   1.000
_cell.angle_alpha   90.00
_cell.angle_beta   90.00
_cell.angle_gamma   90.00
#
_symmetry.space_group_name_H-M   'P 1'
#
loop_
_entity.id
_entity.type
_entity.pdbx_description
1 polymer ?
#
loop_
_entity_poly.entity_id
_entity_poly.type
_entity_poly.pdbx_seq_one_letter_code
_entity_poly.pdbx_strand_id
1 'polypeptide(L)'
;LHSTSRRQRQMCIRDSNKGISEYIVSLMASEMNMSDSRKINGYYAIISNLERIGDHAVNLAEYGDDMRKWEIDFSDTVKEELNEMKAQCIAALDNLKEVTSENVERILSQAVIIEQKTDDMRDKYFKKQMQRLKKGKCKPQSGIVFSEILTDFERMGDHALNIAQQYREME
;
A
#
# COMPACT_ATOMS: atom_id res chain seq x y z
N LEU A 1 7.72 -23.32 5.61
CA LEU A 1 6.78 -23.43 4.48
C LEU A 1 6.13 -22.07 4.08
N HIS A 2 5.80 -21.18 5.05
CA HIS A 2 5.15 -19.89 4.72
C HIS A 2 6.10 -18.85 4.09
N SER A 3 7.38 -18.83 4.41
CA SER A 3 8.36 -17.87 3.88
C SER A 3 8.60 -18.05 2.37
N THR A 4 8.70 -19.30 1.90
CA THR A 4 8.91 -19.62 0.47
C THR A 4 7.72 -19.16 -0.39
N SER A 5 6.48 -19.37 0.10
CA SER A 5 5.26 -18.93 -0.58
C SER A 5 5.13 -17.40 -0.70
N ARG A 6 5.62 -16.63 0.28
CA ARG A 6 5.61 -15.16 0.26
C ARG A 6 6.59 -14.62 -0.77
N ARG A 7 7.84 -15.06 -0.74
CA ARG A 7 8.87 -14.69 -1.72
C ARG A 7 8.46 -15.07 -3.15
N GLN A 8 7.82 -16.21 -3.32
CA GLN A 8 7.33 -16.66 -4.61
C GLN A 8 6.23 -15.73 -5.15
N ARG A 9 5.30 -15.28 -4.32
CA ARG A 9 4.27 -14.31 -4.71
C ARG A 9 4.87 -12.96 -5.10
N GLN A 10 5.82 -12.44 -4.32
CA GLN A 10 6.54 -11.21 -4.64
C GLN A 10 7.30 -11.34 -5.98
N MET A 11 7.98 -12.48 -6.20
CA MET A 11 8.64 -12.77 -7.48
C MET A 11 7.64 -12.76 -8.64
N CYS A 12 6.48 -13.40 -8.49
CA CYS A 12 5.44 -13.39 -9.52
C CYS A 12 4.95 -11.96 -9.83
N ILE A 13 4.76 -11.11 -8.82
CA ILE A 13 4.36 -9.70 -9.03
C ILE A 13 5.45 -8.95 -9.79
N ARG A 14 6.71 -9.06 -9.37
CA ARG A 14 7.86 -8.42 -10.03
C ARG A 14 8.08 -8.90 -11.46
N ASP A 15 7.97 -10.20 -11.70
CA ASP A 15 8.12 -10.79 -13.03
C ASP A 15 6.99 -10.33 -13.97
N SER A 16 5.74 -10.27 -13.47
CA SER A 16 4.61 -9.73 -14.21
C SER A 16 4.79 -8.24 -14.50
N ASN A 17 5.21 -7.44 -13.52
CA ASN A 17 5.50 -6.02 -13.71
C ASN A 17 6.59 -5.81 -14.76
N LYS A 18 7.70 -6.56 -14.68
CA LYS A 18 8.79 -6.50 -15.67
C LYS A 18 8.28 -6.80 -17.07
N GLY A 19 7.56 -7.91 -17.27
CA GLY A 19 7.02 -8.30 -18.58
C GLY A 19 6.07 -7.25 -19.16
N ILE A 20 5.17 -6.69 -18.34
CA ILE A 20 4.25 -5.64 -18.78
C ILE A 20 5.02 -4.35 -19.08
N SER A 21 6.00 -3.97 -18.26
CA SER A 21 6.84 -2.78 -18.48
C SER A 21 7.64 -2.88 -19.78
N GLU A 22 8.25 -4.05 -20.08
CA GLU A 22 8.96 -4.28 -21.34
C GLU A 22 8.02 -4.18 -22.55
N TYR A 23 6.79 -4.70 -22.44
CA TYR A 23 5.78 -4.56 -23.47
C TYR A 23 5.35 -3.10 -23.67
N ILE A 24 5.11 -2.36 -22.60
CA ILE A 24 4.80 -0.92 -22.62
C ILE A 24 5.90 -0.14 -23.33
N VAL A 25 7.18 -0.37 -22.98
CA VAL A 25 8.32 0.29 -23.62
C VAL A 25 8.36 -0.01 -25.13
N SER A 26 8.05 -1.26 -25.54
CA SER A 26 7.99 -1.60 -26.95
C SER A 26 6.86 -0.88 -27.70
N LEU A 27 5.70 -0.67 -27.06
CA LEU A 27 4.60 0.12 -27.60
C LEU A 27 4.97 1.60 -27.74
N MET A 28 5.64 2.17 -26.75
CA MET A 28 6.09 3.58 -26.77
C MET A 28 7.10 3.88 -27.88
N ALA A 29 7.81 2.84 -28.38
CA ALA A 29 8.72 2.98 -29.52
C ALA A 29 8.00 3.01 -30.88
N SER A 30 6.70 2.75 -30.95
CA SER A 30 5.88 2.85 -32.15
C SER A 30 5.29 4.25 -32.30
N GLU A 31 4.91 4.64 -33.53
CA GLU A 31 4.18 5.88 -33.78
C GLU A 31 2.78 5.80 -33.13
N MET A 32 2.57 6.62 -32.09
CA MET A 32 1.30 6.68 -31.36
C MET A 32 0.75 8.11 -31.35
N ASN A 33 -0.59 8.21 -31.29
CA ASN A 33 -1.23 9.49 -31.04
C ASN A 33 -1.10 9.88 -29.55
N MET A 34 -1.39 11.15 -29.25
CA MET A 34 -1.25 11.71 -27.89
C MET A 34 -2.17 11.03 -26.86
N SER A 35 -3.36 10.56 -27.29
CA SER A 35 -4.32 9.88 -26.41
C SER A 35 -3.80 8.51 -25.98
N ASP A 36 -3.31 7.71 -26.94
CA ASP A 36 -2.77 6.37 -26.65
C ASP A 36 -1.50 6.47 -25.80
N SER A 37 -0.63 7.45 -26.08
CA SER A 37 0.56 7.71 -25.28
C SER A 37 0.21 8.05 -23.83
N ARG A 38 -0.83 8.85 -23.57
CA ARG A 38 -1.32 9.17 -22.23
C ARG A 38 -1.79 7.91 -21.49
N LYS A 39 -2.61 7.08 -22.14
CA LYS A 39 -3.12 5.84 -21.55
C LYS A 39 -1.99 4.87 -21.20
N ILE A 40 -1.03 4.71 -22.10
CA ILE A 40 0.12 3.81 -21.87
C ILE A 40 0.96 4.29 -20.69
N ASN A 41 1.26 5.58 -20.60
CA ASN A 41 1.95 6.15 -19.44
C ASN A 41 1.18 5.97 -18.14
N GLY A 42 -0.14 6.13 -18.17
CA GLY A 42 -1.01 5.88 -17.02
C GLY A 42 -0.97 4.43 -16.56
N TYR A 43 -1.06 3.46 -17.47
CA TYR A 43 -0.92 2.04 -17.12
C TYR A 43 0.45 1.72 -16.54
N TYR A 44 1.53 2.31 -17.06
CA TYR A 44 2.87 2.14 -16.50
C TYR A 44 2.94 2.64 -15.05
N ALA A 45 2.37 3.81 -14.78
CA ALA A 45 2.31 4.37 -13.43
C ALA A 45 1.45 3.50 -12.48
N ILE A 46 0.30 2.98 -12.94
CA ILE A 46 -0.56 2.07 -12.17
C ILE A 46 0.20 0.80 -11.78
N ILE A 47 0.89 0.15 -12.73
CA ILE A 47 1.65 -1.08 -12.47
C ILE A 47 2.77 -0.84 -11.46
N SER A 48 3.47 0.29 -11.58
CA SER A 48 4.51 0.68 -10.62
C SER A 48 3.96 0.88 -9.21
N ASN A 49 2.78 1.48 -9.06
CA ASN A 49 2.13 1.63 -7.76
C ASN A 49 1.63 0.28 -7.20
N LEU A 50 1.12 -0.62 -8.05
CA LEU A 50 0.73 -1.97 -7.61
C LEU A 50 1.92 -2.79 -7.12
N GLU A 51 3.10 -2.69 -7.76
CA GLU A 51 4.32 -3.33 -7.27
C GLU A 51 4.70 -2.82 -5.88
N ARG A 52 4.68 -1.50 -5.67
CA ARG A 52 4.99 -0.90 -4.37
C ARG A 52 4.01 -1.34 -3.27
N ILE A 53 2.71 -1.44 -3.57
CA ILE A 53 1.73 -2.02 -2.65
C ILE A 53 2.12 -3.47 -2.30
N GLY A 54 2.54 -4.26 -3.29
CA GLY A 54 3.03 -5.62 -3.08
C GLY A 54 4.27 -5.68 -2.19
N ASP A 55 5.24 -4.77 -2.37
CA ASP A 55 6.44 -4.69 -1.55
C ASP A 55 6.11 -4.32 -0.09
N HIS A 56 5.23 -3.34 0.15
CA HIS A 56 4.74 -3.01 1.50
C HIS A 56 4.00 -4.19 2.16
N ALA A 57 3.22 -4.95 1.40
CA ALA A 57 2.56 -6.16 1.91
C ALA A 57 3.57 -7.25 2.33
N VAL A 58 4.72 -7.35 1.65
CA VAL A 58 5.82 -8.24 2.05
C VAL A 58 6.47 -7.75 3.34
N ASN A 59 6.76 -6.44 3.47
CA ASN A 59 7.30 -5.86 4.69
C ASN A 59 6.40 -6.19 5.90
N LEU A 60 5.07 -5.98 5.77
CA LEU A 60 4.11 -6.33 6.83
C LEU A 60 4.20 -7.81 7.24
N ALA A 61 4.47 -8.70 6.29
CA ALA A 61 4.65 -10.11 6.59
C ALA A 61 6.00 -10.42 7.27
N GLU A 62 7.06 -9.66 6.94
CA GLU A 62 8.39 -9.79 7.55
C GLU A 62 8.39 -9.28 9.00
N TYR A 63 7.64 -8.22 9.32
CA TYR A 63 7.47 -7.78 10.71
C TYR A 63 6.86 -8.86 11.60
N GLY A 64 6.03 -9.75 11.07
CA GLY A 64 5.55 -10.93 11.80
C GLY A 64 6.67 -11.90 12.17
N ASP A 65 7.74 -11.99 11.37
CA ASP A 65 8.93 -12.78 11.67
C ASP A 65 9.79 -12.08 12.75
N ASP A 66 9.97 -10.76 12.64
CA ASP A 66 10.66 -9.96 13.64
C ASP A 66 9.94 -9.95 14.99
N MET A 67 8.61 -9.88 15.00
CA MET A 67 7.83 -10.00 16.23
C MET A 67 8.08 -11.33 16.94
N ARG A 68 8.15 -12.43 16.19
CA ARG A 68 8.48 -13.75 16.77
C ARG A 68 9.90 -13.80 17.31
N LYS A 69 10.87 -13.28 16.55
CA LYS A 69 12.30 -13.26 16.91
C LYS A 69 12.56 -12.42 18.17
N TRP A 70 11.86 -11.32 18.34
CA TRP A 70 12.03 -10.40 19.48
C TRP A 70 11.02 -10.61 20.58
N GLU A 71 10.20 -11.66 20.49
CA GLU A 71 9.14 -11.99 21.45
C GLU A 71 8.25 -10.76 21.74
N ILE A 72 7.83 -10.09 20.67
CA ILE A 72 6.91 -8.96 20.75
C ILE A 72 5.48 -9.49 20.77
N ASP A 73 4.77 -9.25 21.87
CA ASP A 73 3.32 -9.37 21.94
C ASP A 73 2.70 -7.98 22.17
N PHE A 74 1.90 -7.55 21.22
CA PHE A 74 1.17 -6.30 21.33
C PHE A 74 -0.03 -6.46 22.25
N SER A 75 -0.31 -5.45 23.08
CA SER A 75 -1.56 -5.40 23.85
C SER A 75 -2.78 -5.37 22.92
N ASP A 76 -3.94 -5.77 23.44
CA ASP A 76 -5.18 -5.80 22.68
C ASP A 76 -5.52 -4.43 22.05
N THR A 77 -5.31 -3.34 22.79
CA THR A 77 -5.48 -1.97 22.26
C THR A 77 -4.58 -1.70 21.04
N VAL A 78 -3.34 -2.18 21.05
CA VAL A 78 -2.42 -2.01 19.90
C VAL A 78 -2.85 -2.89 18.73
N LYS A 79 -3.31 -4.10 19.00
CA LYS A 79 -3.87 -4.99 17.97
C LYS A 79 -5.12 -4.40 17.32
N GLU A 80 -5.99 -3.75 18.09
CA GLU A 80 -7.16 -3.02 17.58
C GLU A 80 -6.73 -1.86 16.67
N GLU A 81 -5.79 -1.01 17.11
CA GLU A 81 -5.26 0.08 16.30
C GLU A 81 -4.68 -0.40 14.95
N LEU A 82 -3.93 -1.51 14.94
CA LEU A 82 -3.42 -2.11 13.72
C LEU A 82 -4.52 -2.69 12.83
N ASN A 83 -5.55 -3.30 13.42
CA ASN A 83 -6.70 -3.82 12.67
C ASN A 83 -7.51 -2.68 12.04
N GLU A 84 -7.65 -1.55 12.70
CA GLU A 84 -8.30 -0.37 12.13
C GLU A 84 -7.50 0.18 10.93
N MET A 85 -6.17 0.29 11.01
CA MET A 85 -5.31 0.68 9.89
C MET A 85 -5.41 -0.30 8.73
N LYS A 86 -5.34 -1.60 9.01
CA LYS A 86 -5.53 -2.66 8.01
C LYS A 86 -6.88 -2.54 7.30
N ALA A 87 -7.95 -2.23 8.02
CA ALA A 87 -9.28 -2.07 7.44
C ALA A 87 -9.34 -0.88 6.46
N GLN A 88 -8.67 0.24 6.76
CA GLN A 88 -8.57 1.38 5.83
C GLN A 88 -7.77 1.00 4.57
N CYS A 89 -6.65 0.30 4.72
CA CYS A 89 -5.87 -0.19 3.60
C CYS A 89 -6.69 -1.12 2.68
N ILE A 90 -7.43 -2.07 3.25
CA ILE A 90 -8.34 -2.94 2.48
C ILE A 90 -9.41 -2.11 1.77
N ALA A 91 -10.02 -1.13 2.44
CA ALA A 91 -11.02 -0.26 1.83
C ALA A 91 -10.46 0.54 0.65
N ALA A 92 -9.21 1.03 0.75
CA ALA A 92 -8.52 1.72 -0.34
C ALA A 92 -8.35 0.81 -1.57
N LEU A 93 -7.93 -0.44 -1.36
CA LEU A 93 -7.74 -1.41 -2.45
C LEU A 93 -9.07 -1.89 -3.04
N ASP A 94 -10.09 -2.09 -2.21
CA ASP A 94 -11.43 -2.50 -2.65
C ASP A 94 -12.10 -1.40 -3.50
N ASN A 95 -11.87 -0.14 -3.17
CA ASN A 95 -12.35 1.01 -3.94
C ASN A 95 -11.84 1.01 -5.40
N LEU A 96 -10.68 0.40 -5.66
CA LEU A 96 -10.07 0.36 -7.00
C LEU A 96 -10.54 -0.81 -7.87
N LYS A 97 -11.30 -1.78 -7.34
CA LYS A 97 -11.60 -3.05 -8.04
C LYS A 97 -12.49 -2.87 -9.27
N GLU A 98 -13.32 -1.85 -9.32
CA GLU A 98 -14.33 -1.67 -10.35
C GLU A 98 -14.31 -0.25 -10.94
N VAL A 99 -13.10 0.25 -11.25
CA VAL A 99 -12.95 1.57 -11.87
C VAL A 99 -13.39 1.52 -13.34
N THR A 100 -14.27 2.46 -13.70
CA THR A 100 -14.74 2.67 -15.08
C THR A 100 -14.74 4.18 -15.37
N SER A 101 -14.82 4.58 -16.65
CA SER A 101 -14.99 5.99 -17.05
C SER A 101 -16.20 6.66 -16.40
N GLU A 102 -17.27 5.91 -16.16
CA GLU A 102 -18.50 6.46 -15.57
C GLU A 102 -18.38 6.74 -14.07
N ASN A 103 -17.49 6.05 -13.35
CA ASN A 103 -17.38 6.13 -11.89
C ASN A 103 -16.03 6.67 -11.37
N VAL A 104 -15.08 6.98 -12.23
CA VAL A 104 -13.71 7.37 -11.86
C VAL A 104 -13.66 8.57 -10.91
N GLU A 105 -14.48 9.58 -11.11
CA GLU A 105 -14.54 10.77 -10.23
C GLU A 105 -15.04 10.41 -8.82
N ARG A 106 -16.01 9.50 -8.73
CA ARG A 106 -16.50 8.98 -7.44
C ARG A 106 -15.41 8.15 -6.74
N ILE A 107 -14.73 7.27 -7.50
CA ILE A 107 -13.63 6.44 -6.99
C ILE A 107 -12.49 7.31 -6.47
N LEU A 108 -12.09 8.34 -7.22
CA LEU A 108 -11.05 9.28 -6.82
C LEU A 108 -11.45 10.05 -5.55
N SER A 109 -12.68 10.57 -5.50
CA SER A 109 -13.18 11.28 -4.32
C SER A 109 -13.17 10.40 -3.07
N GLN A 110 -13.54 9.13 -3.20
CA GLN A 110 -13.47 8.16 -2.09
C GLN A 110 -12.03 7.81 -1.72
N ALA A 111 -11.13 7.66 -2.69
CA ALA A 111 -9.71 7.40 -2.45
C ALA A 111 -9.06 8.52 -1.62
N VAL A 112 -9.34 9.79 -1.93
CA VAL A 112 -8.87 10.95 -1.16
C VAL A 112 -9.37 10.90 0.29
N ILE A 113 -10.65 10.56 0.50
CA ILE A 113 -11.21 10.48 1.86
C ILE A 113 -10.58 9.34 2.66
N ILE A 114 -10.34 8.20 2.03
CA ILE A 114 -9.74 7.03 2.69
C ILE A 114 -8.29 7.31 3.05
N GLU A 115 -7.52 7.90 2.13
CA GLU A 115 -6.11 8.25 2.34
C GLU A 115 -5.97 9.26 3.47
N GLN A 116 -6.70 10.39 3.44
CA GLN A 116 -6.67 11.38 4.51
C GLN A 116 -7.01 10.77 5.89
N LYS A 117 -7.99 9.88 5.92
CA LYS A 117 -8.34 9.17 7.15
C LYS A 117 -7.22 8.24 7.62
N THR A 118 -6.52 7.58 6.69
CA THR A 118 -5.40 6.69 6.99
C THR A 118 -4.24 7.48 7.59
N ASP A 119 -3.93 8.64 7.04
CA ASP A 119 -2.92 9.58 7.54
C ASP A 119 -3.24 10.07 8.95
N ASP A 120 -4.46 10.54 9.16
CA ASP A 120 -4.91 11.00 10.48
C ASP A 120 -4.82 9.87 11.53
N MET A 121 -5.16 8.65 11.15
CA MET A 121 -5.06 7.48 12.02
C MET A 121 -3.61 7.11 12.31
N ARG A 122 -2.73 7.11 11.31
CA ARG A 122 -1.30 6.86 11.46
C ARG A 122 -0.69 7.86 12.44
N ASP A 123 -0.94 9.16 12.27
CA ASP A 123 -0.44 10.21 13.18
C ASP A 123 -0.98 10.07 14.61
N LYS A 124 -2.26 9.77 14.75
CA LYS A 124 -2.91 9.53 16.04
C LYS A 124 -2.26 8.35 16.76
N TYR A 125 -2.06 7.22 16.07
CA TYR A 125 -1.53 6.01 16.68
C TYR A 125 -0.03 6.11 16.95
N PHE A 126 0.72 6.79 16.09
CA PHE A 126 2.12 7.11 16.34
C PHE A 126 2.29 7.95 17.62
N LYS A 127 1.48 9.01 17.80
CA LYS A 127 1.48 9.83 19.04
C LYS A 127 1.17 9.00 20.28
N LYS A 128 0.18 8.11 20.22
CA LYS A 128 -0.14 7.18 21.31
C LYS A 128 1.02 6.24 21.62
N GLN A 129 1.70 5.71 20.60
CA GLN A 129 2.84 4.83 20.78
C GLN A 129 4.01 5.54 21.45
N MET A 130 4.30 6.79 21.06
CA MET A 130 5.31 7.60 21.74
C MET A 130 4.99 7.83 23.22
N GLN A 131 3.71 8.00 23.56
CA GLN A 131 3.29 8.11 24.96
C GLN A 131 3.46 6.79 25.73
N ARG A 132 3.20 5.63 25.10
CA ARG A 132 3.44 4.31 25.70
C ARG A 132 4.92 4.10 26.00
N LEU A 133 5.80 4.45 25.04
CA LEU A 133 7.25 4.39 25.21
C LEU A 133 7.73 5.30 26.35
N LYS A 134 7.31 6.56 26.39
CA LYS A 134 7.67 7.52 27.44
C LYS A 134 7.23 7.05 28.85
N LYS A 135 6.13 6.31 28.94
CA LYS A 135 5.61 5.76 30.20
C LYS A 135 6.18 4.38 30.55
N GLY A 136 7.13 3.87 29.77
CA GLY A 136 7.71 2.52 29.98
C GLY A 136 6.70 1.39 29.82
N LYS A 137 5.59 1.60 29.08
CA LYS A 137 4.53 0.59 28.89
C LYS A 137 4.80 -0.39 27.78
N CYS A 138 5.86 -0.24 27.01
CA CYS A 138 6.28 -1.14 25.95
C CYS A 138 7.80 -1.08 25.77
N LYS A 139 8.34 -2.17 25.21
CA LYS A 139 9.77 -2.24 24.84
C LYS A 139 10.05 -1.33 23.63
N PRO A 140 11.26 -0.73 23.51
CA PRO A 140 11.63 0.08 22.34
C PRO A 140 11.44 -0.65 21.00
N GLN A 141 11.81 -1.96 20.94
CA GLN A 141 11.65 -2.78 19.74
C GLN A 141 10.19 -2.88 19.29
N SER A 142 9.25 -3.04 20.24
CA SER A 142 7.81 -3.03 19.94
C SER A 142 7.35 -1.70 19.35
N GLY A 143 7.96 -0.59 19.81
CA GLY A 143 7.68 0.74 19.28
C GLY A 143 8.14 0.91 17.83
N ILE A 144 9.31 0.38 17.50
CA ILE A 144 9.86 0.40 16.12
C ILE A 144 8.94 -0.39 15.20
N VAL A 145 8.68 -1.66 15.52
CA VAL A 145 7.85 -2.53 14.66
C VAL A 145 6.45 -1.95 14.46
N PHE A 146 5.84 -1.41 15.52
CA PHE A 146 4.54 -0.77 15.41
C PHE A 146 4.56 0.44 14.46
N SER A 147 5.59 1.29 14.56
CA SER A 147 5.73 2.48 13.70
C SER A 147 5.95 2.11 12.23
N GLU A 148 6.75 1.08 11.94
CA GLU A 148 6.99 0.58 10.60
C GLU A 148 5.68 0.01 9.99
N ILE A 149 4.92 -0.79 10.75
CA ILE A 149 3.61 -1.31 10.30
C ILE A 149 2.65 -0.18 9.96
N LEU A 150 2.57 0.88 10.80
CA LEU A 150 1.72 2.04 10.51
C LEU A 150 2.14 2.74 9.22
N THR A 151 3.45 2.92 9.02
CA THR A 151 4.00 3.56 7.82
C THR A 151 3.71 2.75 6.56
N ASP A 152 3.85 1.42 6.61
CA ASP A 152 3.55 0.58 5.45
C ASP A 152 2.06 0.61 5.10
N PHE A 153 1.15 0.63 6.07
CA PHE A 153 -0.29 0.80 5.80
C PHE A 153 -0.61 2.16 5.18
N GLU A 154 0.00 3.23 5.67
CA GLU A 154 -0.17 4.58 5.10
C GLU A 154 0.33 4.62 3.65
N ARG A 155 1.55 4.10 3.37
CA ARG A 155 2.12 4.04 2.03
C ARG A 155 1.26 3.23 1.04
N MET A 156 0.65 2.15 1.49
CA MET A 156 -0.29 1.41 0.65
C MET A 156 -1.53 2.25 0.31
N GLY A 157 -2.00 3.09 1.22
CA GLY A 157 -3.06 4.08 1.00
C GLY A 157 -2.68 5.12 -0.06
N ASP A 158 -1.48 5.72 0.07
CA ASP A 158 -0.90 6.66 -0.89
C ASP A 158 -0.85 6.07 -2.30
N HIS A 159 -0.34 4.84 -2.42
CA HIS A 159 -0.25 4.17 -3.72
C HIS A 159 -1.62 3.86 -4.32
N ALA A 160 -2.61 3.54 -3.48
CA ALA A 160 -3.99 3.35 -3.94
C ALA A 160 -4.60 4.66 -4.45
N LEU A 161 -4.37 5.79 -3.77
CA LEU A 161 -4.79 7.11 -4.25
C LEU A 161 -4.11 7.46 -5.58
N ASN A 162 -2.79 7.24 -5.70
CA ASN A 162 -2.06 7.48 -6.94
C ASN A 162 -2.64 6.67 -8.11
N ILE A 163 -3.05 5.42 -7.88
CA ILE A 163 -3.72 4.61 -8.90
C ILE A 163 -5.05 5.23 -9.33
N ALA A 164 -5.88 5.68 -8.38
CA ALA A 164 -7.15 6.36 -8.69
C ALA A 164 -6.94 7.65 -9.52
N GLN A 165 -5.91 8.44 -9.18
CA GLN A 165 -5.52 9.64 -9.92
C GLN A 165 -5.10 9.31 -11.35
N GLN A 166 -4.31 8.25 -11.56
CA GLN A 166 -3.88 7.83 -12.90
C GLN A 166 -5.07 7.37 -13.75
N TYR A 167 -6.03 6.64 -13.19
CA TYR A 167 -7.26 6.30 -13.91
C TYR A 167 -8.00 7.55 -14.40
N ARG A 168 -8.13 8.56 -13.56
CA ARG A 168 -8.79 9.81 -13.92
C ARG A 168 -8.02 10.60 -15.00
N GLU A 169 -6.68 10.58 -14.96
CA GLU A 169 -5.83 11.28 -15.95
C GLU A 169 -5.83 10.62 -17.33
N MET A 170 -6.19 9.36 -17.42
CA MET A 170 -6.29 8.61 -18.68
C MET A 170 -7.61 8.84 -19.42
N GLU A 171 -8.64 9.36 -18.74
CA GLU A 171 -9.94 9.75 -19.34
C GLU A 171 -9.85 11.11 -20.03
#